data_dd56a4c7d7ae86bd8a33785d7fcc7f7d
#
_entry.id   dd56a4c7d7ae86bd8a33785d7fcc7f7d
#
_cell.length_a   1.000
_cell.length_b   1.000
_cell.length_c   1.000
_cell.angle_alpha   90.00
_cell.angle_beta   90.00
_cell.angle_gamma   90.00
#
_symmetry.space_group_name_H-M   'P 1'
#
loop_
_entity.id
_entity.type
_entity.pdbx_description
1 polymer ?
#
loop_
_entity_poly.entity_id
_entity_poly.type
_entity_poly.pdbx_seq_one_letter_code
_entity_poly.pdbx_strand_id
1 'polypeptide(L)'
;MFSARIIVILSGCEDVNGEVQRLLSIGVVNLVTGETMEDALDELTEALSEDGMQRYVVKAPVYEQPVTQREKAPEPDEIIPYRWNARNIRIAVAGSQRRSGVTVTAFNLASWLAARGAEVAYIEVNQNRHLQLLLNIYEAAPDGEHYTIDGIDCYLTNEPDKAYQFIIYDCGVMQTPTSIFRDADHRLLCGSV
;
A
#
# COMPACT_ATOMS: atom_id res chain seq x y z
N MET A 1 13.51 -1.13 11.38
CA MET A 1 12.68 0.02 11.03
C MET A 1 12.98 0.35 9.57
N PHE A 2 12.07 0.10 8.64
CA PHE A 2 12.31 0.40 7.23
C PHE A 2 12.06 1.90 7.02
N SER A 3 13.08 2.61 6.58
CA SER A 3 12.94 4.01 6.16
C SER A 3 12.63 4.02 4.67
N ALA A 4 11.41 4.36 4.29
CA ALA A 4 11.04 4.53 2.89
C ALA A 4 11.46 5.91 2.42
N ARG A 5 12.16 5.99 1.28
CA ARG A 5 12.53 7.25 0.63
C ARG A 5 11.54 7.50 -0.52
N ILE A 6 10.97 8.69 -0.55
CA ILE A 6 10.08 9.11 -1.64
C ILE A 6 10.93 9.81 -2.70
N ILE A 7 10.85 9.33 -3.94
CA ILE A 7 11.47 9.95 -5.12
C ILE A 7 10.33 10.32 -6.07
N VAL A 8 10.28 11.58 -6.51
CA VAL A 8 9.27 12.07 -7.45
C VAL A 8 9.94 12.43 -8.77
N ILE A 9 9.41 11.89 -9.86
CA ILE A 9 9.89 12.16 -11.23
C ILE A 9 8.89 13.11 -11.88
N LEU A 10 9.36 14.31 -12.28
CA LEU A 10 8.56 15.38 -12.86
C LEU A 10 8.75 15.48 -14.39
N SER A 11 8.97 14.35 -15.05
CA SER A 11 9.16 14.33 -16.51
C SER A 11 7.85 14.68 -17.23
N GLY A 12 7.90 15.66 -18.14
CA GLY A 12 6.76 16.05 -18.97
C GLY A 12 5.73 16.94 -18.28
N CYS A 13 6.03 17.51 -17.11
CA CYS A 13 5.18 18.52 -16.47
C CYS A 13 5.28 19.87 -17.19
N GLU A 14 4.16 20.58 -17.38
CA GLU A 14 4.13 21.91 -18.00
C GLU A 14 4.76 22.98 -17.09
N ASP A 15 4.60 22.88 -15.76
CA ASP A 15 5.20 23.77 -14.75
C ASP A 15 6.05 23.01 -13.75
N VAL A 16 7.22 22.55 -14.21
CA VAL A 16 8.19 21.84 -13.36
C VAL A 16 8.61 22.68 -12.14
N ASN A 17 8.84 23.99 -12.33
CA ASN A 17 9.31 24.86 -11.25
C ASN A 17 8.27 25.04 -10.14
N GLY A 18 6.99 25.21 -10.51
CA GLY A 18 5.90 25.32 -9.54
C GLY A 18 5.72 24.02 -8.74
N GLU A 19 5.75 22.87 -9.41
CA GLU A 19 5.65 21.58 -8.72
C GLU A 19 6.87 21.28 -7.84
N VAL A 20 8.08 21.61 -8.26
CA VAL A 20 9.29 21.52 -7.43
C VAL A 20 9.13 22.33 -6.13
N GLN A 21 8.70 23.60 -6.22
CA GLN A 21 8.48 24.43 -5.04
C GLN A 21 7.41 23.85 -4.10
N ARG A 22 6.33 23.36 -4.67
CA ARG A 22 5.25 22.72 -3.91
C ARG A 22 5.74 21.48 -3.19
N LEU A 23 6.47 20.59 -3.86
CA LEU A 23 7.00 19.36 -3.26
C LEU A 23 8.05 19.65 -2.19
N LEU A 24 8.93 20.62 -2.41
CA LEU A 24 9.89 21.07 -1.40
C LEU A 24 9.18 21.64 -0.17
N SER A 25 8.06 22.35 -0.36
CA SER A 25 7.28 22.92 0.76
C SER A 25 6.68 21.87 1.70
N ILE A 26 6.46 20.65 1.22
CA ILE A 26 5.97 19.52 2.02
C ILE A 26 7.09 18.55 2.43
N GLY A 27 8.36 18.91 2.21
CA GLY A 27 9.51 18.14 2.65
C GLY A 27 9.96 17.01 1.71
N VAL A 28 9.43 16.95 0.47
CA VAL A 28 9.92 16.00 -0.53
C VAL A 28 11.12 16.60 -1.25
N VAL A 29 12.31 16.04 -1.01
CA VAL A 29 13.59 16.58 -1.49
C VAL A 29 14.26 15.76 -2.61
N ASN A 30 13.81 14.55 -2.88
CA ASN A 30 14.35 13.73 -3.95
C ASN A 30 13.47 13.88 -5.20
N LEU A 31 13.83 14.86 -6.05
CA LEU A 31 13.04 15.27 -7.22
C LEU A 31 13.88 15.10 -8.48
N VAL A 32 13.41 14.25 -9.39
CA VAL A 32 14.03 14.04 -10.72
C VAL A 32 13.31 14.95 -11.71
N THR A 33 14.05 15.91 -12.27
CA THR A 33 13.53 16.96 -13.14
C THR A 33 14.22 17.01 -14.50
N GLY A 34 15.16 16.11 -14.75
CA GLY A 34 15.95 16.03 -15.98
C GLY A 34 15.08 15.95 -17.23
N GLU A 35 15.34 16.81 -18.21
CA GLU A 35 14.63 16.83 -19.49
C GLU A 35 15.12 15.73 -20.44
N THR A 36 16.41 15.36 -20.33
CA THR A 36 16.98 14.26 -21.09
C THR A 36 17.03 12.97 -20.27
N MET A 37 17.12 11.84 -20.96
CA MET A 37 17.25 10.55 -20.31
C MET A 37 18.54 10.45 -19.47
N GLU A 38 19.62 11.07 -19.95
CA GLU A 38 20.92 11.08 -19.29
C GLU A 38 20.84 11.89 -17.98
N ASP A 39 20.30 13.11 -18.04
CA ASP A 39 20.10 13.95 -16.86
C ASP A 39 19.18 13.27 -15.83
N ALA A 40 18.09 12.66 -16.28
CA ALA A 40 17.15 11.96 -15.40
C ALA A 40 17.78 10.75 -14.71
N LEU A 41 18.67 10.01 -15.40
CA LEU A 41 19.42 8.88 -14.82
C LEU A 41 20.44 9.35 -13.78
N ASP A 42 21.14 10.44 -14.05
CA ASP A 42 22.09 11.02 -13.10
C ASP A 42 21.38 11.51 -11.85
N GLU A 43 20.26 12.22 -12.01
CA GLU A 43 19.42 12.67 -10.88
C GLU A 43 18.80 11.51 -10.09
N LEU A 44 18.37 10.46 -10.78
CA LEU A 44 17.86 9.26 -10.13
C LEU A 44 18.94 8.55 -9.32
N THR A 45 20.16 8.47 -9.87
CA THR A 45 21.32 7.88 -9.20
C THR A 45 21.68 8.66 -7.92
N GLU A 46 21.65 10.01 -7.99
CA GLU A 46 21.83 10.89 -6.81
C GLU A 46 20.72 10.65 -5.79
N ALA A 47 19.45 10.60 -6.21
CA ALA A 47 18.30 10.37 -5.33
C ALA A 47 18.34 9.01 -4.62
N LEU A 48 18.92 7.99 -5.26
CA LEU A 48 19.09 6.65 -4.70
C LEU A 48 20.34 6.50 -3.83
N SER A 49 21.27 7.46 -3.87
CA SER A 49 22.49 7.43 -3.04
C SER A 49 22.15 7.44 -1.55
N GLU A 50 23.09 7.08 -0.69
CA GLU A 50 22.87 7.03 0.76
C GLU A 50 22.40 8.38 1.32
N ASP A 51 22.97 9.48 0.82
CA ASP A 51 22.66 10.84 1.26
C ASP A 51 21.42 11.45 0.57
N GLY A 52 20.97 10.91 -0.55
CA GLY A 52 19.89 11.47 -1.37
C GLY A 52 20.30 12.78 -2.09
N MET A 53 19.31 13.50 -2.61
CA MET A 53 19.54 14.73 -3.39
C MET A 53 19.82 15.94 -2.47
N GLN A 54 21.07 16.19 -2.14
CA GLN A 54 21.50 17.29 -1.25
C GLN A 54 21.18 18.67 -1.83
N ARG A 55 21.13 18.83 -3.14
CA ARG A 55 20.84 20.11 -3.83
C ARG A 55 19.51 20.73 -3.43
N TYR A 56 18.55 19.93 -3.01
CA TYR A 56 17.22 20.40 -2.58
C TYR A 56 17.09 20.52 -1.07
N VAL A 57 17.90 19.83 -0.28
CA VAL A 57 17.87 19.92 1.18
C VAL A 57 18.16 21.35 1.65
N VAL A 58 19.11 22.04 1.01
CA VAL A 58 19.49 23.42 1.35
C VAL A 58 18.42 24.44 0.90
N LYS A 59 17.61 24.12 -0.11
CA LYS A 59 16.57 25.01 -0.65
C LYS A 59 15.20 24.78 0.00
N ALA A 60 15.02 23.67 0.71
CA ALA A 60 13.80 23.43 1.44
C ALA A 60 13.67 24.55 2.52
N PRO A 61 12.53 25.27 2.57
CA PRO A 61 12.34 26.24 3.64
C PRO A 61 12.44 25.49 4.95
N VAL A 62 13.37 25.92 5.81
CA VAL A 62 13.36 25.50 7.21
C VAL A 62 12.05 26.07 7.77
N TYR A 63 11.00 25.30 7.74
CA TYR A 63 9.87 25.56 8.61
C TYR A 63 10.42 25.37 10.03
N GLU A 64 10.83 26.48 10.65
CA GLU A 64 10.74 26.57 12.08
C GLU A 64 9.26 26.30 12.39
N GLN A 65 8.93 25.02 12.52
CA GLN A 65 7.71 24.67 13.24
C GLN A 65 7.84 25.44 14.54
N PRO A 66 6.88 26.33 14.88
CA PRO A 66 6.89 26.91 16.21
C PRO A 66 7.15 25.73 17.12
N VAL A 67 8.14 25.86 18.02
CA VAL A 67 8.46 24.87 19.02
C VAL A 67 7.25 24.81 19.95
N THR A 68 6.14 24.35 19.44
CA THR A 68 5.18 23.60 20.20
C THR A 68 6.04 22.46 20.68
N GLN A 69 6.36 22.53 22.00
CA GLN A 69 7.03 21.48 22.73
C GLN A 69 6.67 20.20 21.99
N ARG A 70 7.68 19.55 21.36
CA ARG A 70 7.46 18.20 20.87
C ARG A 70 6.92 17.49 22.08
N GLU A 71 5.59 17.41 22.17
CA GLU A 71 4.98 16.41 23.01
C GLU A 71 5.78 15.18 22.64
N LYS A 72 6.54 14.70 23.61
CA LYS A 72 7.36 13.48 23.56
C LYS A 72 6.61 12.55 22.64
N ALA A 73 7.18 12.25 21.44
CA ALA A 73 6.47 11.44 20.45
C ALA A 73 5.82 10.34 21.24
N PRO A 74 4.49 10.18 21.20
CA PRO A 74 3.81 9.29 22.11
C PRO A 74 4.62 8.01 22.08
N GLU A 75 5.09 7.59 23.26
CA GLU A 75 5.78 6.30 23.40
C GLU A 75 4.90 5.37 22.62
N PRO A 76 5.44 4.54 21.68
CA PRO A 76 4.61 3.80 20.74
C PRO A 76 3.47 3.24 21.57
N ASP A 77 2.26 3.80 21.35
CA ASP A 77 1.11 3.51 22.20
C ASP A 77 1.16 2.01 22.40
N GLU A 78 1.18 1.55 23.64
CA GLU A 78 1.03 0.13 23.93
C GLU A 78 -0.06 -0.30 22.98
N ILE A 79 0.28 -1.15 21.99
CA ILE A 79 -0.66 -1.54 20.94
C ILE A 79 -1.81 -2.18 21.71
N ILE A 80 -2.82 -1.36 22.05
CA ILE A 80 -4.01 -1.89 22.72
C ILE A 80 -4.58 -2.84 21.68
N PRO A 81 -4.46 -4.15 21.90
CA PRO A 81 -4.90 -5.10 20.88
C PRO A 81 -6.39 -4.83 20.67
N TYR A 82 -6.76 -4.50 19.44
CA TYR A 82 -8.15 -4.34 19.10
C TYR A 82 -8.89 -5.64 19.46
N ARG A 83 -9.96 -5.53 20.24
CA ARG A 83 -10.81 -6.69 20.50
C ARG A 83 -11.84 -6.76 19.38
N TRP A 84 -11.57 -7.60 18.42
CA TRP A 84 -12.50 -7.86 17.33
C TRP A 84 -13.61 -8.80 17.80
N ASN A 85 -14.82 -8.26 17.99
CA ASN A 85 -16.01 -9.07 18.33
C ASN A 85 -16.76 -9.57 17.08
N ALA A 86 -16.28 -9.18 15.91
CA ALA A 86 -16.88 -9.54 14.63
C ALA A 86 -16.48 -10.95 14.22
N ARG A 87 -17.36 -11.65 13.48
CA ARG A 87 -17.10 -12.94 12.86
C ARG A 87 -17.63 -12.94 11.44
N ASN A 88 -16.87 -13.53 10.52
CA ASN A 88 -17.21 -13.71 9.12
C ASN A 88 -17.63 -12.42 8.38
N ILE A 89 -17.01 -11.30 8.71
CA ILE A 89 -17.20 -10.07 7.94
C ILE A 89 -16.51 -10.24 6.58
N ARG A 90 -17.30 -10.18 5.52
CA ARG A 90 -16.85 -10.32 4.14
C ARG A 90 -16.64 -8.94 3.53
N ILE A 91 -15.42 -8.67 3.08
CA ILE A 91 -15.06 -7.41 2.42
C ILE A 91 -14.59 -7.73 1.01
N ALA A 92 -15.31 -7.28 0.01
CA ALA A 92 -14.95 -7.49 -1.39
C ALA A 92 -14.36 -6.22 -1.99
N VAL A 93 -13.18 -6.34 -2.60
CA VAL A 93 -12.46 -5.25 -3.26
C VAL A 93 -12.44 -5.51 -4.75
N ALA A 94 -12.88 -4.54 -5.54
CA ALA A 94 -12.93 -4.65 -6.99
C ALA A 94 -12.45 -3.36 -7.65
N GLY A 95 -12.16 -3.40 -8.95
CA GLY A 95 -11.76 -2.24 -9.71
C GLY A 95 -12.62 -2.02 -10.95
N SER A 96 -12.79 -0.75 -11.33
CA SER A 96 -13.47 -0.36 -12.57
C SER A 96 -12.58 -0.55 -13.80
N GLN A 97 -11.26 -0.58 -13.62
CA GLN A 97 -10.30 -0.69 -14.71
C GLN A 97 -9.00 -1.36 -14.27
N ARG A 98 -8.18 -1.76 -15.25
CA ARG A 98 -6.85 -2.31 -14.98
C ARG A 98 -5.96 -1.27 -14.29
N ARG A 99 -5.08 -1.74 -13.40
CA ARG A 99 -4.14 -0.93 -12.61
C ARG A 99 -4.80 0.06 -11.63
N SER A 100 -6.06 -0.14 -11.27
CA SER A 100 -6.74 0.66 -10.24
C SER A 100 -6.35 0.29 -8.80
N GLY A 101 -5.36 -0.59 -8.61
CA GLY A 101 -4.81 -0.91 -7.29
C GLY A 101 -5.62 -1.91 -6.46
N VAL A 102 -6.51 -2.70 -7.08
CA VAL A 102 -7.39 -3.65 -6.36
C VAL A 102 -6.63 -4.59 -5.44
N THR A 103 -5.68 -5.36 -6.00
CA THR A 103 -4.88 -6.32 -5.23
C THR A 103 -4.09 -5.65 -4.10
N VAL A 104 -3.50 -4.47 -4.39
CA VAL A 104 -2.75 -3.70 -3.38
C VAL A 104 -3.67 -3.24 -2.26
N THR A 105 -4.87 -2.73 -2.59
CA THR A 105 -5.86 -2.29 -1.60
C THR A 105 -6.35 -3.47 -0.76
N ALA A 106 -6.70 -4.58 -1.39
CA ALA A 106 -7.19 -5.78 -0.71
C ALA A 106 -6.12 -6.36 0.23
N PHE A 107 -4.87 -6.50 -0.23
CA PHE A 107 -3.79 -7.06 0.56
C PHE A 107 -3.36 -6.12 1.71
N ASN A 108 -3.27 -4.81 1.46
CA ASN A 108 -2.97 -3.84 2.51
C ASN A 108 -4.05 -3.78 3.58
N LEU A 109 -5.34 -3.93 3.21
CA LEU A 109 -6.43 -4.01 4.17
C LEU A 109 -6.30 -5.27 5.04
N ALA A 110 -6.00 -6.42 4.43
CA ALA A 110 -5.76 -7.67 5.15
C ALA A 110 -4.58 -7.52 6.12
N SER A 111 -3.46 -6.96 5.65
CA SER A 111 -2.27 -6.71 6.48
C SER A 111 -2.56 -5.76 7.64
N TRP A 112 -3.34 -4.71 7.40
CA TRP A 112 -3.71 -3.74 8.43
C TRP A 112 -4.55 -4.38 9.54
N LEU A 113 -5.49 -5.26 9.18
CA LEU A 113 -6.33 -6.00 10.12
C LEU A 113 -5.50 -7.04 10.90
N ALA A 114 -4.67 -7.84 10.22
CA ALA A 114 -3.81 -8.85 10.83
C ALA A 114 -2.80 -8.22 11.81
N ALA A 115 -2.17 -7.10 11.45
CA ALA A 115 -1.26 -6.36 12.32
C ALA A 115 -1.93 -5.84 13.61
N ARG A 116 -3.27 -5.78 13.64
CA ARG A 116 -4.07 -5.41 14.81
C ARG A 116 -4.70 -6.60 15.53
N GLY A 117 -4.19 -7.80 15.23
CA GLY A 117 -4.57 -9.04 15.89
C GLY A 117 -5.90 -9.63 15.44
N ALA A 118 -6.40 -9.26 14.26
CA ALA A 118 -7.55 -9.94 13.67
C ALA A 118 -7.14 -11.24 12.98
N GLU A 119 -8.02 -12.25 13.03
CA GLU A 119 -7.93 -13.45 12.21
C GLU A 119 -8.46 -13.12 10.81
N VAL A 120 -7.56 -13.12 9.81
CA VAL A 120 -7.86 -12.63 8.46
C VAL A 120 -7.58 -13.69 7.42
N ALA A 121 -8.56 -13.94 6.54
CA ALA A 121 -8.38 -14.68 5.31
C ALA A 121 -8.30 -13.71 4.11
N TYR A 122 -7.36 -13.94 3.20
CA TYR A 122 -7.28 -13.28 1.90
C TYR A 122 -7.54 -14.30 0.79
N ILE A 123 -8.46 -13.98 -0.11
CA ILE A 123 -8.87 -14.87 -1.18
C ILE A 123 -8.83 -14.13 -2.51
N GLU A 124 -8.02 -14.60 -3.46
CA GLU A 124 -8.05 -14.09 -4.82
C GLU A 124 -9.15 -14.80 -5.63
N VAL A 125 -10.24 -14.08 -5.91
CA VAL A 125 -11.41 -14.62 -6.67
C VAL A 125 -11.41 -14.17 -8.12
N ASN A 126 -10.27 -13.74 -8.63
CA ASN A 126 -10.06 -13.35 -10.02
C ASN A 126 -9.04 -14.28 -10.71
N GLN A 127 -8.87 -14.13 -12.02
CA GLN A 127 -7.98 -15.00 -12.81
C GLN A 127 -6.54 -14.46 -12.98
N ASN A 128 -6.17 -13.37 -12.29
CA ASN A 128 -4.89 -12.71 -12.51
C ASN A 128 -3.70 -13.46 -11.91
N ARG A 129 -3.93 -14.34 -10.93
CA ARG A 129 -2.92 -15.13 -10.20
C ARG A 129 -1.86 -14.25 -9.51
N HIS A 130 -2.25 -13.06 -9.03
CA HIS A 130 -1.36 -12.19 -8.30
C HIS A 130 -0.97 -12.77 -6.93
N LEU A 131 -1.89 -13.51 -6.29
CA LEU A 131 -1.59 -14.20 -5.04
C LEU A 131 -0.43 -15.19 -5.22
N GLN A 132 -0.38 -15.95 -6.33
CA GLN A 132 0.73 -16.87 -6.59
C GLN A 132 2.08 -16.12 -6.68
N LEU A 133 2.10 -14.91 -7.23
CA LEU A 133 3.31 -14.07 -7.27
C LEU A 133 3.72 -13.63 -5.86
N LEU A 134 2.74 -13.22 -5.03
CA LEU A 134 3.00 -12.85 -3.64
C LEU A 134 3.56 -14.04 -2.85
N LEU A 135 2.96 -15.23 -2.97
CA LEU A 135 3.44 -16.44 -2.31
C LEU A 135 4.89 -16.75 -2.67
N ASN A 136 5.26 -16.57 -3.93
CA ASN A 136 6.65 -16.78 -4.38
C ASN A 136 7.61 -15.72 -3.82
N ILE A 137 7.19 -14.44 -3.76
CA ILE A 137 8.02 -13.34 -3.23
C ILE A 137 8.27 -13.52 -1.73
N TYR A 138 7.26 -13.95 -0.98
CA TYR A 138 7.35 -14.17 0.47
C TYR A 138 7.87 -15.57 0.82
N GLU A 139 8.20 -16.40 -0.18
CA GLU A 139 8.63 -17.80 0.03
C GLU A 139 7.68 -18.57 0.95
N ALA A 140 6.38 -18.28 0.84
CA ALA A 140 5.37 -18.83 1.71
C ALA A 140 5.19 -20.33 1.46
N ALA A 141 5.34 -21.13 2.51
CA ALA A 141 5.08 -22.56 2.45
C ALA A 141 3.59 -22.86 2.69
N PRO A 142 3.02 -23.92 2.07
CA PRO A 142 1.65 -24.32 2.34
C PRO A 142 1.50 -24.84 3.78
N ASP A 143 0.41 -24.43 4.42
CA ASP A 143 -0.04 -24.95 5.71
C ASP A 143 -1.47 -25.47 5.55
N GLY A 144 -1.60 -26.78 5.28
CA GLY A 144 -2.89 -27.37 4.92
C GLY A 144 -3.44 -26.85 3.59
N GLU A 145 -4.61 -26.20 3.61
CA GLU A 145 -5.29 -25.67 2.42
C GLU A 145 -4.98 -24.18 2.14
N HIS A 146 -4.16 -23.55 2.98
CA HIS A 146 -3.79 -22.15 2.85
C HIS A 146 -2.28 -21.91 2.93
N TYR A 147 -1.87 -20.68 2.72
CA TYR A 147 -0.52 -20.17 2.91
C TYR A 147 -0.58 -19.01 3.88
N THR A 148 0.41 -18.84 4.74
CA THR A 148 0.43 -17.69 5.66
C THR A 148 1.49 -16.69 5.26
N ILE A 149 1.08 -15.41 5.08
CA ILE A 149 1.97 -14.26 4.86
C ILE A 149 1.67 -13.22 5.92
N ASP A 150 2.66 -12.89 6.77
CA ASP A 150 2.55 -11.85 7.80
C ASP A 150 1.29 -11.96 8.68
N GLY A 151 0.89 -13.19 9.02
CA GLY A 151 -0.30 -13.46 9.82
C GLY A 151 -1.63 -13.40 9.05
N ILE A 152 -1.58 -13.35 7.72
CA ILE A 152 -2.74 -13.45 6.83
C ILE A 152 -2.78 -14.85 6.24
N ASP A 153 -3.90 -15.54 6.37
CA ASP A 153 -4.11 -16.82 5.71
C ASP A 153 -4.63 -16.60 4.29
N CYS A 154 -3.83 -16.99 3.32
CA CYS A 154 -4.05 -16.76 1.90
C CYS A 154 -4.56 -18.04 1.23
N TYR A 155 -5.70 -17.95 0.55
CA TYR A 155 -6.34 -19.07 -0.13
C TYR A 155 -6.30 -18.90 -1.66
N LEU A 156 -5.94 -19.97 -2.35
CA LEU A 156 -6.07 -20.09 -3.81
C LEU A 156 -7.46 -20.58 -4.22
N THR A 157 -8.32 -20.89 -3.27
CA THR A 157 -9.71 -21.33 -3.46
C THR A 157 -10.68 -20.31 -2.86
N ASN A 158 -11.95 -20.38 -3.22
CA ASN A 158 -12.96 -19.44 -2.72
C ASN A 158 -13.53 -19.80 -1.33
N GLU A 159 -13.15 -20.93 -0.77
CA GLU A 159 -13.69 -21.43 0.50
C GLU A 159 -12.56 -21.59 1.51
N PRO A 160 -12.59 -20.82 2.62
CA PRO A 160 -11.66 -21.01 3.73
C PRO A 160 -11.99 -22.31 4.51
N ASP A 161 -10.97 -22.97 5.00
CA ASP A 161 -11.09 -24.22 5.77
C ASP A 161 -11.50 -24.02 7.24
N LYS A 162 -11.43 -22.77 7.73
CA LYS A 162 -11.82 -22.38 9.09
C LYS A 162 -12.58 -21.03 9.10
N ALA A 163 -13.13 -20.70 10.28
CA ALA A 163 -13.82 -19.42 10.49
C ALA A 163 -12.80 -18.28 10.74
N TYR A 164 -13.04 -17.12 10.16
CA TYR A 164 -12.25 -15.90 10.32
C TYR A 164 -13.09 -14.76 10.87
N GLN A 165 -12.44 -13.75 11.42
CA GLN A 165 -13.09 -12.50 11.77
C GLN A 165 -13.37 -11.68 10.50
N PHE A 166 -12.40 -11.65 9.59
CA PHE A 166 -12.51 -10.96 8.32
C PHE A 166 -12.09 -11.86 7.15
N ILE A 167 -12.85 -11.79 6.08
CA ILE A 167 -12.53 -12.44 4.81
C ILE A 167 -12.46 -11.37 3.73
N ILE A 168 -11.27 -11.18 3.17
CA ILE A 168 -11.01 -10.19 2.14
C ILE A 168 -10.98 -10.87 0.78
N TYR A 169 -11.88 -10.47 -0.11
CA TYR A 169 -11.95 -10.97 -1.47
C TYR A 169 -11.32 -9.97 -2.44
N ASP A 170 -10.25 -10.38 -3.13
CA ASP A 170 -9.72 -9.66 -4.29
C ASP A 170 -10.49 -10.08 -5.54
N CYS A 171 -11.46 -9.26 -5.94
CA CYS A 171 -12.30 -9.51 -7.10
C CYS A 171 -11.66 -9.08 -8.43
N GLY A 172 -10.49 -8.42 -8.39
CA GLY A 172 -9.86 -7.87 -9.59
C GLY A 172 -10.71 -6.81 -10.30
N VAL A 173 -10.51 -6.69 -11.60
CA VAL A 173 -11.32 -5.77 -12.43
C VAL A 173 -12.65 -6.43 -12.80
N MET A 174 -13.74 -5.74 -12.52
CA MET A 174 -15.08 -6.21 -12.83
C MET A 174 -15.78 -5.33 -13.86
N GLN A 175 -16.37 -5.95 -14.89
CA GLN A 175 -17.32 -5.29 -15.78
C GLN A 175 -18.75 -5.43 -15.26
N THR A 176 -19.05 -6.56 -14.64
CA THR A 176 -20.33 -6.84 -13.98
C THR A 176 -20.08 -7.40 -12.58
N PRO A 177 -20.85 -6.96 -11.56
CA PRO A 177 -20.68 -7.45 -10.20
C PRO A 177 -20.90 -8.97 -10.10
N THR A 178 -19.89 -9.67 -9.57
CA THR A 178 -19.99 -11.10 -9.25
C THR A 178 -20.90 -11.33 -8.04
N SER A 179 -21.35 -12.57 -7.80
CA SER A 179 -22.12 -12.91 -6.59
C SER A 179 -21.33 -12.59 -5.33
N ILE A 180 -20.04 -12.95 -5.28
CA ILE A 180 -19.15 -12.68 -4.13
C ILE A 180 -19.12 -11.18 -3.81
N PHE A 181 -18.98 -10.32 -4.83
CA PHE A 181 -18.98 -8.88 -4.61
C PHE A 181 -20.34 -8.34 -4.15
N ARG A 182 -21.44 -8.84 -4.69
CA ARG A 182 -22.80 -8.42 -4.31
C ARG A 182 -23.19 -8.84 -2.90
N ASP A 183 -22.76 -10.05 -2.51
CA ASP A 183 -23.17 -10.70 -1.25
C ASP A 183 -22.19 -10.38 -0.09
N ALA A 184 -21.12 -9.60 -0.36
CA ALA A 184 -20.20 -9.12 0.68
C ALA A 184 -20.86 -8.07 1.57
N ASP A 185 -20.50 -8.09 2.87
CA ASP A 185 -20.99 -7.11 3.85
C ASP A 185 -20.48 -5.70 3.53
N HIS A 186 -19.22 -5.61 3.11
CA HIS A 186 -18.59 -4.36 2.67
C HIS A 186 -18.00 -4.51 1.26
N ARG A 187 -18.15 -3.47 0.46
CA ARG A 187 -17.70 -3.42 -0.92
C ARG A 187 -16.84 -2.18 -1.15
N LEU A 188 -15.63 -2.39 -1.65
CA LEU A 188 -14.71 -1.34 -2.03
C LEU A 188 -14.52 -1.36 -3.55
N LEU A 189 -14.72 -0.23 -4.19
CA LEU A 189 -14.51 -0.08 -5.62
C LEU A 189 -13.33 0.86 -5.87
N CYS A 190 -12.25 0.32 -6.43
CA CYS A 190 -11.07 1.07 -6.84
C CYS A 190 -11.30 1.63 -8.24
N GLY A 191 -11.03 2.91 -8.42
CA GLY A 191 -11.13 3.61 -9.70
C GLY A 191 -10.11 4.74 -9.78
N SER A 192 -9.86 5.25 -10.99
CA SER A 192 -9.19 6.54 -11.19
C SER A 192 -10.25 7.62 -11.38
N VAL A 193 -9.96 8.79 -10.87
CA VAL A 193 -10.70 10.02 -11.14
C VAL A 193 -10.20 10.59 -12.45
#